data_59dfd2b83e4a324a00d1bf8d4bb50482
#
_entry.id   59dfd2b83e4a324a00d1bf8d4bb50482
#
_cell.length_a   1.000
_cell.length_b   1.000
_cell.length_c   1.000
_cell.angle_alpha   90.00
_cell.angle_beta   90.00
_cell.angle_gamma   90.00
#
_symmetry.space_group_name_H-M   'P 1'
#
loop_
_entity.id
_entity.type
_entity.pdbx_description
1 polymer ?
#
loop_
_entity_poly.entity_id
_entity_poly.type
_entity_poly.pdbx_seq_one_letter_code
_entity_poly.pdbx_strand_id
1 'polypeptide(L)'
;MNRARHLLLVLVLLLPLVAGAAKGGLLDSSFRPLAGKTPVNLQQAYGGKVLLVVNTASKCGFTPQFEGLEALHAKYAGKGFAVLVLPSGDFMEQEFTDEKKIQEFCTLTYGVKFPMFAKTHVKGKDADPFYKELAAKTGEAPKWNFHKYLVARDGRTVKAFGSRTAPDDKALVAAIEAALAVPAIPATPAR
;
A
#
# COMPACT_ATOMS: atom_id res chain seq x y z
N MET A 1 57.34 6.16 55.94
CA MET A 1 56.94 6.91 54.77
C MET A 1 55.90 6.04 54.04
N ASN A 2 54.60 6.20 54.38
CA ASN A 2 53.48 5.42 53.76
C ASN A 2 52.88 6.20 52.63
N ARG A 3 52.97 5.66 51.44
CA ARG A 3 52.24 6.18 50.24
C ARG A 3 50.93 5.41 50.11
N ALA A 4 49.80 6.02 50.47
CA ALA A 4 48.45 5.52 50.20
C ALA A 4 48.14 5.69 48.71
N ARG A 5 47.90 4.57 48.03
CA ARG A 5 47.42 4.54 46.64
C ARG A 5 45.90 4.64 46.67
N HIS A 6 45.33 5.77 46.28
CA HIS A 6 43.89 5.92 46.07
C HIS A 6 43.54 5.25 44.75
N LEU A 7 42.79 4.16 44.83
CA LEU A 7 42.19 3.48 43.69
C LEU A 7 40.86 4.21 43.32
N LEU A 8 40.86 4.96 42.25
CA LEU A 8 39.62 5.54 41.72
C LEU A 8 38.82 4.44 41.00
N LEU A 9 37.69 4.03 41.59
CA LEU A 9 36.70 3.18 40.94
C LEU A 9 35.88 4.05 39.97
N VAL A 10 36.11 3.89 38.67
CA VAL A 10 35.25 4.51 37.63
C VAL A 10 34.03 3.61 37.46
N LEU A 11 32.89 4.04 37.97
CA LEU A 11 31.60 3.39 37.79
C LEU A 11 31.09 3.73 36.40
N VAL A 12 31.24 2.82 35.44
CA VAL A 12 30.66 2.96 34.10
C VAL A 12 29.17 2.64 34.21
N LEU A 13 28.31 3.68 34.20
CA LEU A 13 26.86 3.52 34.05
C LEU A 13 26.55 3.07 32.63
N LEU A 14 26.25 1.80 32.46
CA LEU A 14 25.63 1.27 31.24
C LEU A 14 24.16 1.70 31.20
N LEU A 15 23.88 2.79 30.48
CA LEU A 15 22.51 3.17 30.15
C LEU A 15 21.93 2.12 29.15
N PRO A 16 20.76 1.53 29.45
CA PRO A 16 20.13 0.64 28.47
C PRO A 16 19.72 1.45 27.26
N LEU A 17 20.26 1.08 26.11
CA LEU A 17 19.84 1.59 24.82
C LEU A 17 18.40 1.11 24.59
N VAL A 18 17.40 1.95 24.87
CA VAL A 18 16.02 1.69 24.50
C VAL A 18 15.98 1.73 22.97
N ALA A 19 16.11 0.57 22.36
CA ALA A 19 15.81 0.40 20.93
C ALA A 19 14.34 0.72 20.73
N GLY A 20 14.04 1.96 20.37
CA GLY A 20 12.71 2.35 19.91
C GLY A 20 12.36 1.40 18.77
N ALA A 21 11.24 0.68 18.91
CA ALA A 21 10.72 -0.15 17.83
C ALA A 21 10.61 0.74 16.58
N ALA A 22 11.43 0.45 15.58
CA ALA A 22 11.34 1.13 14.28
C ALA A 22 9.91 0.96 13.80
N LYS A 23 9.19 2.07 13.54
CA LYS A 23 7.90 1.99 12.86
C LYS A 23 8.11 1.15 11.61
N GLY A 24 7.34 0.06 11.48
CA GLY A 24 7.37 -0.80 10.32
C GLY A 24 7.20 0.04 9.04
N GLY A 25 7.72 -0.41 7.91
CA GLY A 25 7.56 0.28 6.63
C GLY A 25 6.10 0.26 6.17
N LEU A 26 5.74 1.09 5.20
CA LEU A 26 4.41 1.16 4.59
C LEU A 26 3.83 -0.23 4.27
N LEU A 27 4.65 -1.12 3.75
CA LEU A 27 4.23 -2.47 3.33
C LEU A 27 4.14 -3.48 4.49
N ASP A 28 4.48 -3.13 5.73
CA ASP A 28 4.26 -4.01 6.89
C ASP A 28 2.78 -4.16 7.25
N SER A 29 1.91 -3.40 6.57
CA SER A 29 0.46 -3.52 6.68
C SER A 29 -0.05 -4.87 6.18
N SER A 30 -1.13 -5.35 6.80
CA SER A 30 -1.77 -6.62 6.43
C SER A 30 -3.24 -6.42 6.17
N PHE A 31 -3.74 -6.98 5.08
CA PHE A 31 -5.15 -6.91 4.69
C PHE A 31 -5.72 -8.28 4.40
N ARG A 32 -6.94 -8.52 4.82
CA ARG A 32 -7.68 -9.72 4.46
C ARG A 32 -8.12 -9.63 2.99
N PRO A 33 -7.88 -10.65 2.17
CA PRO A 33 -8.44 -10.70 0.81
C PRO A 33 -9.96 -10.62 0.86
N LEU A 34 -10.58 -9.99 -0.14
CA LEU A 34 -12.03 -9.78 -0.19
C LEU A 34 -12.83 -11.09 -0.06
N ALA A 35 -12.41 -12.14 -0.76
CA ALA A 35 -13.02 -13.46 -0.68
C ALA A 35 -12.30 -14.44 0.26
N GLY A 36 -11.28 -13.97 1.00
CA GLY A 36 -10.44 -14.79 1.86
C GLY A 36 -10.66 -14.55 3.35
N LYS A 37 -10.06 -15.40 4.18
CA LYS A 37 -10.11 -15.27 5.65
C LYS A 37 -8.77 -14.86 6.25
N THR A 38 -7.67 -15.32 5.67
CA THR A 38 -6.32 -15.10 6.21
C THR A 38 -5.74 -13.78 5.69
N PRO A 39 -5.34 -12.85 6.58
CA PRO A 39 -4.69 -11.62 6.18
C PRO A 39 -3.39 -11.88 5.41
N VAL A 40 -3.13 -11.04 4.41
CA VAL A 40 -1.91 -11.03 3.60
C VAL A 40 -1.07 -9.84 4.02
N ASN A 41 0.15 -10.08 4.46
CA ASN A 41 1.12 -9.03 4.72
C ASN A 41 1.69 -8.52 3.39
N LEU A 42 1.58 -7.21 3.15
CA LEU A 42 1.96 -6.62 1.87
C LEU A 42 3.47 -6.73 1.59
N GLN A 43 4.32 -6.63 2.62
CA GLN A 43 5.77 -6.78 2.46
C GLN A 43 6.14 -8.20 2.02
N GLN A 44 5.50 -9.21 2.61
CA GLN A 44 5.77 -10.61 2.28
C GLN A 44 5.27 -10.97 0.86
N ALA A 45 4.09 -10.48 0.48
CA ALA A 45 3.45 -10.85 -0.79
C ALA A 45 3.91 -9.99 -1.99
N TYR A 46 4.24 -8.73 -1.72
CA TYR A 46 4.46 -7.73 -2.78
C TYR A 46 5.76 -6.93 -2.62
N GLY A 47 6.59 -7.22 -1.63
CA GLY A 47 7.88 -6.54 -1.44
C GLY A 47 8.74 -6.61 -2.72
N GLY A 48 9.36 -5.48 -3.09
CA GLY A 48 10.16 -5.36 -4.31
C GLY A 48 9.36 -5.20 -5.61
N LYS A 49 8.01 -5.23 -5.56
CA LYS A 49 7.16 -4.92 -6.71
C LYS A 49 6.78 -3.44 -6.74
N VAL A 50 6.43 -2.95 -7.91
CA VAL A 50 5.73 -1.66 -8.09
C VAL A 50 4.25 -1.91 -7.85
N LEU A 51 3.63 -1.12 -6.98
CA LEU A 51 2.22 -1.33 -6.59
C LEU A 51 1.39 -0.13 -6.99
N LEU A 52 0.23 -0.36 -7.61
CA LEU A 52 -0.80 0.65 -7.81
C LEU A 52 -1.94 0.36 -6.84
N VAL A 53 -1.97 1.10 -5.74
CA VAL A 53 -3.00 1.00 -4.70
C VAL A 53 -4.17 1.89 -5.07
N VAL A 54 -5.39 1.33 -5.11
CA VAL A 54 -6.58 2.05 -5.54
C VAL A 54 -7.74 1.82 -4.57
N ASN A 55 -8.38 2.89 -4.10
CA ASN A 55 -9.65 2.77 -3.40
C ASN A 55 -10.80 2.82 -4.42
N THR A 56 -11.70 1.85 -4.35
CA THR A 56 -12.74 1.66 -5.38
C THR A 56 -14.15 1.68 -4.79
N ALA A 57 -15.13 1.76 -5.67
CA ALA A 57 -16.54 1.56 -5.36
C ALA A 57 -17.29 1.03 -6.58
N SER A 58 -18.26 0.15 -6.35
CA SER A 58 -19.03 -0.54 -7.40
C SER A 58 -20.11 0.32 -8.07
N LYS A 59 -20.51 1.44 -7.44
CA LYS A 59 -21.63 2.30 -7.90
C LYS A 59 -21.18 3.73 -8.19
N CYS A 60 -19.96 3.90 -8.64
CA CYS A 60 -19.34 5.19 -8.92
C CYS A 60 -19.30 5.47 -10.43
N GLY A 61 -19.38 6.73 -10.83
CA GLY A 61 -19.18 7.10 -12.24
C GLY A 61 -17.78 6.73 -12.78
N PHE A 62 -16.80 6.49 -11.90
CA PHE A 62 -15.47 6.02 -12.29
C PHE A 62 -15.30 4.50 -12.30
N THR A 63 -16.34 3.72 -11.98
CA THR A 63 -16.30 2.25 -11.95
C THR A 63 -15.79 1.61 -13.24
N PRO A 64 -16.07 2.16 -14.45
CA PRO A 64 -15.48 1.65 -15.69
C PRO A 64 -13.95 1.62 -15.71
N GLN A 65 -13.26 2.35 -14.82
CA GLN A 65 -11.80 2.28 -14.71
C GLN A 65 -11.29 0.87 -14.31
N PHE A 66 -12.13 -0.02 -13.80
CA PHE A 66 -11.74 -1.40 -13.52
C PHE A 66 -11.17 -2.11 -14.76
N GLU A 67 -11.73 -1.85 -15.95
CA GLU A 67 -11.22 -2.42 -17.21
C GLU A 67 -9.76 -2.02 -17.47
N GLY A 68 -9.48 -0.73 -17.34
CA GLY A 68 -8.12 -0.21 -17.53
C GLY A 68 -7.15 -0.66 -16.44
N LEU A 69 -7.61 -0.79 -15.19
CA LEU A 69 -6.79 -1.32 -14.10
C LEU A 69 -6.43 -2.80 -14.34
N GLU A 70 -7.37 -3.60 -14.84
CA GLU A 70 -7.10 -5.00 -15.22
C GLU A 70 -6.14 -5.08 -16.40
N ALA A 71 -6.30 -4.22 -17.41
CA ALA A 71 -5.38 -4.15 -18.52
C ALA A 71 -3.96 -3.78 -18.08
N LEU A 72 -3.79 -2.81 -17.16
CA LEU A 72 -2.48 -2.49 -16.56
C LEU A 72 -1.90 -3.68 -15.80
N HIS A 73 -2.72 -4.35 -14.98
CA HIS A 73 -2.30 -5.50 -14.21
C HIS A 73 -1.82 -6.62 -15.14
N ALA A 74 -2.60 -6.98 -16.14
CA ALA A 74 -2.26 -8.01 -17.12
C ALA A 74 -0.96 -7.67 -17.88
N LYS A 75 -0.80 -6.40 -18.31
CA LYS A 75 0.36 -5.93 -19.10
C LYS A 75 1.67 -5.98 -18.29
N TYR A 76 1.62 -5.66 -16.99
CA TYR A 76 2.84 -5.43 -16.20
C TYR A 76 3.07 -6.45 -15.09
N ALA A 77 2.14 -7.36 -14.77
CA ALA A 77 2.29 -8.34 -13.68
C ALA A 77 3.58 -9.16 -13.79
N GLY A 78 3.91 -9.65 -15.00
CA GLY A 78 5.15 -10.39 -15.28
C GLY A 78 6.45 -9.56 -15.14
N LYS A 79 6.33 -8.23 -15.01
CA LYS A 79 7.46 -7.31 -14.81
C LYS A 79 7.63 -6.88 -13.34
N GLY A 80 6.90 -7.50 -12.41
CA GLY A 80 6.94 -7.14 -11.00
C GLY A 80 6.06 -5.94 -10.65
N PHE A 81 4.87 -5.88 -11.22
CA PHE A 81 3.82 -4.90 -10.91
C PHE A 81 2.60 -5.60 -10.33
N ALA A 82 1.86 -4.91 -9.48
CA ALA A 82 0.53 -5.35 -9.06
C ALA A 82 -0.41 -4.15 -8.85
N VAL A 83 -1.67 -4.31 -9.26
CA VAL A 83 -2.77 -3.47 -8.81
C VAL A 83 -3.31 -4.06 -7.51
N LEU A 84 -3.43 -3.26 -6.45
CA LEU A 84 -4.01 -3.64 -5.17
C LEU A 84 -5.25 -2.79 -4.93
N VAL A 85 -6.41 -3.43 -4.81
CA VAL A 85 -7.69 -2.73 -4.64
C VAL A 85 -8.23 -2.91 -3.23
N LEU A 86 -8.59 -1.77 -2.61
CA LEU A 86 -9.27 -1.71 -1.31
C LEU A 86 -10.61 -0.99 -1.51
N PRO A 87 -11.74 -1.73 -1.61
CA PRO A 87 -13.06 -1.13 -1.74
C PRO A 87 -13.40 -0.25 -0.53
N SER A 88 -14.08 0.87 -0.75
CA SER A 88 -14.44 1.80 0.31
C SER A 88 -15.86 2.36 0.14
N GLY A 89 -16.60 2.43 1.22
CA GLY A 89 -17.90 3.10 1.29
C GLY A 89 -17.81 4.57 1.65
N ASP A 90 -16.63 5.13 1.88
CA ASP A 90 -16.45 6.45 2.46
C ASP A 90 -16.96 7.62 1.59
N PHE A 91 -17.15 7.37 0.30
CA PHE A 91 -17.64 8.38 -0.63
C PHE A 91 -19.08 8.06 -1.04
N MET A 92 -20.03 8.69 -0.37
CA MET A 92 -21.47 8.58 -0.63
C MET A 92 -22.02 7.14 -0.60
N GLU A 93 -21.38 6.24 0.18
CA GLU A 93 -21.78 4.83 0.28
C GLU A 93 -21.92 4.11 -1.08
N GLN A 94 -21.09 4.52 -2.05
CA GLN A 94 -21.11 3.98 -3.40
C GLN A 94 -20.54 2.55 -3.51
N GLU A 95 -20.16 1.93 -2.42
CA GLU A 95 -19.75 0.52 -2.41
C GLU A 95 -20.84 -0.37 -1.78
N PHE A 96 -20.94 -1.61 -2.25
CA PHE A 96 -21.82 -2.58 -1.59
C PHE A 96 -21.37 -2.83 -0.15
N THR A 97 -22.36 -3.11 0.72
CA THR A 97 -22.06 -3.51 2.11
C THR A 97 -21.53 -4.95 2.18
N ASP A 98 -22.04 -5.81 1.31
CA ASP A 98 -21.66 -7.22 1.22
C ASP A 98 -20.45 -7.41 0.32
N GLU A 99 -19.34 -7.89 0.89
CA GLU A 99 -18.09 -8.12 0.18
C GLU A 99 -18.19 -9.20 -0.90
N LYS A 100 -19.06 -10.19 -0.74
CA LYS A 100 -19.32 -11.21 -1.75
C LYS A 100 -19.93 -10.57 -3.00
N LYS A 101 -20.85 -9.62 -2.83
CA LYS A 101 -21.42 -8.86 -3.95
C LYS A 101 -20.37 -8.01 -4.66
N ILE A 102 -19.42 -7.41 -3.91
CA ILE A 102 -18.30 -6.67 -4.51
C ILE A 102 -17.47 -7.62 -5.38
N GLN A 103 -17.08 -8.78 -4.82
CA GLN A 103 -16.28 -9.77 -5.53
C GLN A 103 -16.97 -10.24 -6.80
N GLU A 104 -18.24 -10.64 -6.70
CA GLU A 104 -19.04 -11.11 -7.82
C GLU A 104 -19.17 -10.03 -8.90
N PHE A 105 -19.50 -8.80 -8.53
CA PHE A 105 -19.63 -7.68 -9.45
C PHE A 105 -18.33 -7.41 -10.21
N CYS A 106 -17.21 -7.30 -9.51
CA CYS A 106 -15.92 -7.02 -10.13
C CYS A 106 -15.47 -8.17 -11.05
N THR A 107 -15.67 -9.42 -10.63
CA THR A 107 -15.28 -10.60 -11.42
C THR A 107 -16.17 -10.79 -12.66
N LEU A 108 -17.50 -10.71 -12.49
CA LEU A 108 -18.43 -11.02 -13.58
C LEU A 108 -18.58 -9.86 -14.59
N THR A 109 -18.49 -8.60 -14.11
CA THR A 109 -18.70 -7.43 -14.98
C THR A 109 -17.39 -6.98 -15.65
N TYR A 110 -16.27 -7.03 -14.92
CA TYR A 110 -14.98 -6.46 -15.37
C TYR A 110 -13.87 -7.50 -15.53
N GLY A 111 -14.13 -8.77 -15.21
CA GLY A 111 -13.13 -9.83 -15.34
C GLY A 111 -11.91 -9.63 -14.45
N VAL A 112 -12.06 -8.94 -13.31
CA VAL A 112 -10.97 -8.57 -12.41
C VAL A 112 -10.22 -9.80 -11.91
N LYS A 113 -8.89 -9.79 -12.05
CA LYS A 113 -7.96 -10.82 -11.58
C LYS A 113 -6.92 -10.30 -10.61
N PHE A 114 -6.74 -8.97 -10.54
CA PHE A 114 -5.83 -8.38 -9.57
C PHE A 114 -6.33 -8.56 -8.13
N PRO A 115 -5.43 -8.53 -7.12
CA PRO A 115 -5.78 -8.65 -5.72
C PRO A 115 -6.76 -7.60 -5.24
N MET A 116 -7.86 -8.06 -4.62
CA MET A 116 -8.84 -7.23 -3.94
C MET A 116 -8.85 -7.58 -2.45
N PHE A 117 -8.89 -6.57 -1.61
CA PHE A 117 -8.90 -6.72 -0.16
C PHE A 117 -10.25 -6.31 0.45
N ALA A 118 -10.42 -6.60 1.73
CA ALA A 118 -11.61 -6.24 2.49
C ALA A 118 -11.88 -4.73 2.44
N LYS A 119 -13.14 -4.36 2.59
CA LYS A 119 -13.56 -2.95 2.66
C LYS A 119 -12.74 -2.20 3.70
N THR A 120 -12.29 -1.02 3.35
CA THR A 120 -11.35 -0.24 4.14
C THR A 120 -11.79 1.23 4.19
N HIS A 121 -11.64 1.86 5.36
CA HIS A 121 -11.77 3.30 5.47
C HIS A 121 -10.51 3.99 4.92
N VAL A 122 -10.71 4.96 4.03
CA VAL A 122 -9.59 5.60 3.29
C VAL A 122 -9.48 7.10 3.56
N LYS A 123 -10.44 7.69 4.31
CA LYS A 123 -10.44 9.12 4.63
C LYS A 123 -10.82 9.43 6.07
N GLY A 124 -10.47 10.63 6.51
CA GLY A 124 -10.86 11.18 7.82
C GLY A 124 -10.14 10.50 8.99
N LYS A 125 -10.71 10.65 10.18
CA LYS A 125 -10.14 10.13 11.43
C LYS A 125 -10.07 8.60 11.46
N ASP A 126 -11.02 7.95 10.82
CA ASP A 126 -11.20 6.51 10.79
C ASP A 126 -10.41 5.83 9.65
N ALA A 127 -9.71 6.62 8.81
CA ALA A 127 -8.88 6.05 7.75
C ALA A 127 -7.87 5.03 8.32
N ASP A 128 -7.71 3.93 7.60
CA ASP A 128 -6.72 2.90 7.91
C ASP A 128 -5.31 3.51 8.02
N PRO A 129 -4.47 3.06 8.95
CA PRO A 129 -3.09 3.54 9.09
C PRO A 129 -2.28 3.53 7.79
N PHE A 130 -2.50 2.52 6.94
CA PHE A 130 -1.88 2.44 5.61
C PHE A 130 -2.25 3.63 4.72
N TYR A 131 -3.53 4.01 4.65
CA TYR A 131 -3.98 5.18 3.90
C TYR A 131 -3.52 6.50 4.52
N LYS A 132 -3.45 6.58 5.86
CA LYS A 132 -2.87 7.74 6.55
C LYS A 132 -1.39 7.92 6.19
N GLU A 133 -0.64 6.83 6.11
CA GLU A 133 0.76 6.88 5.72
C GLU A 133 0.94 7.23 4.24
N LEU A 134 0.14 6.66 3.32
CA LEU A 134 0.13 7.04 1.89
C LEU A 134 -0.15 8.53 1.71
N ALA A 135 -1.15 9.05 2.43
CA ALA A 135 -1.49 10.47 2.40
C ALA A 135 -0.36 11.36 2.97
N ALA A 136 0.28 10.93 4.06
CA ALA A 136 1.41 11.66 4.65
C ALA A 136 2.61 11.72 3.72
N LYS A 137 2.90 10.63 2.98
CA LYS A 137 4.02 10.56 2.03
C LYS A 137 3.81 11.43 0.78
N THR A 138 2.56 11.63 0.37
CA THR A 138 2.23 12.35 -0.88
C THR A 138 1.68 13.75 -0.65
N GLY A 139 1.26 14.08 0.57
CA GLY A 139 0.50 15.29 0.88
C GLY A 139 -0.95 15.24 0.39
N GLU A 140 -1.41 14.10 -0.15
CA GLU A 140 -2.73 13.96 -0.76
C GLU A 140 -3.48 12.76 -0.18
N ALA A 141 -4.60 13.00 0.54
CA ALA A 141 -5.57 11.96 0.89
C ALA A 141 -6.56 11.72 -0.25
N PRO A 142 -7.18 10.53 -0.35
CA PRO A 142 -8.23 10.27 -1.32
C PRO A 142 -9.37 11.29 -1.18
N LYS A 143 -9.68 12.00 -2.27
CA LYS A 143 -10.79 12.97 -2.32
C LYS A 143 -12.05 12.35 -2.90
N TRP A 144 -11.94 11.20 -3.56
CA TRP A 144 -13.03 10.44 -4.16
C TRP A 144 -12.62 8.99 -4.41
N ASN A 145 -13.56 8.15 -4.86
CA ASN A 145 -13.27 6.80 -5.33
C ASN A 145 -12.31 6.81 -6.52
N PHE A 146 -11.57 5.74 -6.71
CA PHE A 146 -10.55 5.58 -7.76
C PHE A 146 -9.38 6.57 -7.65
N HIS A 147 -9.07 7.08 -6.44
CA HIS A 147 -7.77 7.70 -6.18
C HIS A 147 -6.69 6.62 -6.17
N LYS A 148 -5.52 6.94 -6.68
CA LYS A 148 -4.46 5.97 -6.89
C LYS A 148 -3.17 6.42 -6.21
N TYR A 149 -2.47 5.47 -5.62
CA TYR A 149 -1.10 5.67 -5.15
C TYR A 149 -0.19 4.67 -5.84
N LEU A 150 0.82 5.17 -6.52
CA LEU A 150 1.89 4.37 -7.11
C LEU A 150 3.02 4.26 -6.10
N VAL A 151 3.26 3.06 -5.57
CA VAL A 151 4.35 2.75 -4.65
C VAL A 151 5.49 2.11 -5.46
N ALA A 152 6.68 2.68 -5.38
CA ALA A 152 7.85 2.15 -6.06
C ALA A 152 8.37 0.87 -5.38
N ARG A 153 9.34 0.19 -6.01
CA ARG A 153 9.91 -1.09 -5.53
C ARG A 153 10.54 -1.02 -4.14
N ASP A 154 10.96 0.16 -3.72
CA ASP A 154 11.53 0.39 -2.39
C ASP A 154 10.48 0.35 -1.26
N GLY A 155 9.18 0.30 -1.59
CA GLY A 155 8.08 0.34 -0.64
C GLY A 155 7.96 1.67 0.12
N ARG A 156 8.66 2.71 -0.31
CA ARG A 156 8.78 4.00 0.40
C ARG A 156 8.42 5.20 -0.46
N THR A 157 8.88 5.22 -1.70
CA THR A 157 8.58 6.26 -2.67
C THR A 157 7.17 6.09 -3.19
N VAL A 158 6.32 7.12 -2.99
CA VAL A 158 4.91 7.08 -3.36
C VAL A 158 4.56 8.31 -4.18
N LYS A 159 3.76 8.12 -5.23
CA LYS A 159 3.17 9.20 -6.03
C LYS A 159 1.65 9.05 -6.06
N ALA A 160 0.93 10.15 -5.83
CA ALA A 160 -0.53 10.16 -5.90
C ALA A 160 -1.04 10.55 -7.28
N PHE A 161 -2.20 9.99 -7.65
CA PHE A 161 -2.95 10.33 -8.85
C PHE A 161 -4.44 10.42 -8.50
N GLY A 162 -5.08 11.52 -8.84
CA GLY A 162 -6.48 11.76 -8.54
C GLY A 162 -7.43 10.80 -9.28
N SER A 163 -8.67 10.77 -8.84
CA SER A 163 -9.72 9.88 -9.38
C SER A 163 -9.95 10.04 -10.89
N ARG A 164 -9.75 11.25 -11.43
CA ARG A 164 -9.92 11.56 -12.86
C ARG A 164 -8.77 11.06 -13.74
N THR A 165 -7.62 10.73 -13.16
CA THR A 165 -6.52 10.13 -13.90
C THR A 165 -6.92 8.70 -14.28
N ALA A 166 -7.23 8.49 -15.54
CA ALA A 166 -7.61 7.17 -16.06
C ALA A 166 -6.42 6.20 -16.03
N PRO A 167 -6.65 4.87 -15.99
CA PRO A 167 -5.54 3.90 -15.97
C PRO A 167 -4.63 3.97 -17.20
N ASP A 168 -5.13 4.40 -18.34
CA ASP A 168 -4.39 4.60 -19.60
C ASP A 168 -3.79 6.01 -19.75
N ASP A 169 -3.94 6.87 -18.74
CA ASP A 169 -3.34 8.20 -18.73
C ASP A 169 -1.84 8.12 -18.93
N LYS A 170 -1.31 8.92 -19.86
CA LYS A 170 0.10 8.90 -20.24
C LYS A 170 1.04 9.17 -19.06
N ALA A 171 0.66 10.07 -18.15
CA ALA A 171 1.49 10.40 -16.99
C ALA A 171 1.50 9.24 -15.97
N LEU A 172 0.38 8.55 -15.77
CA LEU A 172 0.30 7.36 -14.92
C LEU A 172 1.11 6.21 -15.52
N VAL A 173 0.92 5.91 -16.79
CA VAL A 173 1.64 4.83 -17.50
C VAL A 173 3.15 5.10 -17.49
N ALA A 174 3.58 6.31 -17.81
CA ALA A 174 5.00 6.69 -17.78
C ALA A 174 5.60 6.56 -16.36
N ALA A 175 4.83 6.91 -15.32
CA ALA A 175 5.29 6.75 -13.94
C ALA A 175 5.44 5.27 -13.55
N ILE A 176 4.51 4.41 -13.98
CA ILE A 176 4.60 2.95 -13.77
C ILE A 176 5.85 2.40 -14.49
N GLU A 177 6.05 2.74 -15.74
CA GLU A 177 7.18 2.27 -16.54
C GLU A 177 8.53 2.75 -15.97
N ALA A 178 8.61 4.00 -15.52
CA ALA A 178 9.78 4.53 -14.83
C ALA A 178 10.08 3.79 -13.51
N ALA A 179 9.05 3.50 -12.71
CA ALA A 179 9.22 2.74 -11.47
C ALA A 179 9.64 1.29 -11.75
N LEU A 180 9.16 0.68 -12.83
CA LEU A 180 9.53 -0.67 -13.26
C LEU A 180 10.96 -0.76 -13.80
N ALA A 181 11.49 0.32 -14.38
CA ALA A 181 12.85 0.39 -14.89
C ALA A 181 13.91 0.37 -13.77
N VAL A 182 13.54 0.73 -12.54
CA VAL A 182 14.42 0.59 -11.37
C VAL A 182 14.59 -0.90 -11.06
N PRO A 183 15.84 -1.42 -10.96
CA PRO A 183 16.06 -2.83 -10.60
C PRO A 183 15.38 -3.21 -9.30
N ALA A 184 14.89 -4.44 -9.24
CA ALA A 184 14.33 -4.96 -7.99
C ALA A 184 15.44 -5.03 -6.92
N ILE A 185 15.19 -4.45 -5.76
CA ILE A 185 16.07 -4.62 -4.60
C ILE A 185 15.92 -6.07 -4.17
N PRO A 186 17.01 -6.86 -4.02
CA PRO A 186 16.91 -8.21 -3.48
C PRO A 186 16.14 -8.17 -2.15
N ALA A 187 15.15 -9.05 -2.01
CA ALA A 187 14.44 -9.16 -0.74
C ALA A 187 15.47 -9.47 0.36
N THR A 188 15.56 -8.62 1.36
CA THR A 188 16.36 -8.94 2.55
C THR A 188 15.73 -10.18 3.19
N PRO A 189 16.49 -11.27 3.39
CA PRO A 189 15.94 -12.46 4.02
C PRO A 189 15.37 -12.07 5.39
N ALA A 190 14.16 -12.53 5.68
CA ALA A 190 13.57 -12.37 7.01
C ALA A 190 14.52 -12.97 8.05
N ARG A 191 14.87 -12.18 9.06
CA ARG A 191 15.63 -12.64 10.23
C ARG A 191 14.73 -13.41 11.16
#